data_ee7d560aaa6e867e21655a5028fc4224
#
_entry.id   ee7d560aaa6e867e21655a5028fc4224
#
_cell.length_a   1.000
_cell.length_b   1.000
_cell.length_c   1.000
_cell.angle_alpha   90.00
_cell.angle_beta   90.00
_cell.angle_gamma   90.00
#
_symmetry.space_group_name_H-M   'P 1'
#
loop_
_entity.id
_entity.type
_entity.pdbx_description
1 polymer ?
#
loop_
_entity_poly.entity_id
_entity_poly.type
_entity_poly.pdbx_seq_one_letter_code
_entity_poly.pdbx_strand_id
1 'polypeptide(L)'
;IFHMEAGNRCKDERLPEETNRRIVHSISDVNLCYSEHARRYLMECGLPKERTYVTGSPMAEVLHANLDKFEASIVHQRLGLTKGQYILLSAHREENIDTDRNFVQLFTAVNAMAEKYDMPILYSCHPRSRKRLEATGFQLDTRVIAHEPLGFLDYNCLQMNAFAVVSDSGTLPEESSFFLSVGKPFPAVSIRTSTERPEALDAGCFVLAGIDADSLLQAVEMAVGMQRAECFGTPVAGYTAENVSMKVARIIQSYTGIVNKMVWRKNG
;
A
#
# COMPACT_ATOMS: atom_id res chain seq x y z
N ILE A 1 18.98 -6.52 -17.10
CA ILE A 1 18.11 -6.27 -15.90
C ILE A 1 16.68 -6.10 -16.36
N PHE A 2 15.77 -6.89 -15.79
CA PHE A 2 14.30 -6.71 -15.91
C PHE A 2 13.82 -6.13 -14.59
N HIS A 3 13.33 -4.90 -14.60
CA HIS A 3 12.94 -4.18 -13.41
C HIS A 3 11.42 -4.17 -13.26
N MET A 4 10.90 -4.86 -12.27
CA MET A 4 9.48 -4.81 -11.87
C MET A 4 9.22 -3.58 -10.99
N GLU A 5 7.96 -3.16 -10.89
CA GLU A 5 7.52 -1.92 -10.22
C GLU A 5 8.17 -0.66 -10.82
N ALA A 6 8.56 -0.73 -12.08
CA ALA A 6 9.20 0.38 -12.76
C ALA A 6 8.22 1.56 -12.95
N GLY A 7 8.71 2.78 -12.72
CA GLY A 7 7.93 4.01 -12.88
C GLY A 7 7.06 4.40 -11.69
N ASN A 8 7.01 3.57 -10.65
CA ASN A 8 6.39 3.95 -9.39
C ASN A 8 7.31 4.94 -8.67
N ARG A 9 6.94 6.20 -8.66
CA ARG A 9 7.74 7.31 -8.15
C ARG A 9 6.93 8.19 -7.21
N CYS A 10 7.56 8.67 -6.16
CA CYS A 10 7.04 9.76 -5.35
C CYS A 10 7.93 11.01 -5.52
N LYS A 11 7.42 12.18 -5.15
CA LYS A 11 8.21 13.42 -5.23
C LYS A 11 8.98 13.72 -3.94
N ASP A 12 9.01 12.79 -3.01
CA ASP A 12 9.70 12.98 -1.74
C ASP A 12 11.14 12.48 -1.83
N GLU A 13 12.04 13.38 -2.14
CA GLU A 13 13.48 13.10 -2.30
C GLU A 13 14.20 12.83 -0.97
N ARG A 14 13.53 12.98 0.16
CA ARG A 14 14.05 12.58 1.48
C ARG A 14 14.10 11.06 1.63
N LEU A 15 13.33 10.33 0.81
CA LEU A 15 13.28 8.88 0.84
C LEU A 15 14.43 8.28 0.04
N PRO A 16 15.31 7.47 0.66
CA PRO A 16 16.40 6.78 -0.04
C PRO A 16 15.92 5.93 -1.21
N GLU A 17 14.72 5.35 -1.09
CA GLU A 17 14.08 4.55 -2.14
C GLU A 17 13.87 5.34 -3.43
N GLU A 18 13.59 6.63 -3.34
CA GLU A 18 13.36 7.46 -4.53
C GLU A 18 14.66 7.60 -5.35
N THR A 19 15.80 7.79 -4.69
CA THR A 19 17.12 7.78 -5.34
C THR A 19 17.42 6.41 -5.95
N ASN A 20 17.18 5.33 -5.21
CA ASN A 20 17.38 3.96 -5.70
C ASN A 20 16.53 3.66 -6.93
N ARG A 21 15.27 4.07 -6.94
CA ARG A 21 14.36 3.92 -8.09
C ARG A 21 14.92 4.62 -9.33
N ARG A 22 15.43 5.86 -9.21
CA ARG A 22 16.04 6.59 -10.34
C ARG A 22 17.23 5.83 -10.93
N ILE A 23 18.11 5.33 -10.08
CA ILE A 23 19.27 4.55 -10.50
C ILE A 23 18.81 3.29 -11.23
N VAL A 24 17.94 2.50 -10.62
CA VAL A 24 17.49 1.21 -11.17
C VAL A 24 16.75 1.41 -12.49
N HIS A 25 15.90 2.43 -12.63
CA HIS A 25 15.23 2.76 -13.89
C HIS A 25 16.22 3.02 -15.02
N SER A 26 17.30 3.77 -14.71
CA SER A 26 18.29 4.19 -15.71
C SER A 26 19.17 3.03 -16.19
N ILE A 27 19.50 2.08 -15.30
CA ILE A 27 20.39 0.95 -15.64
C ILE A 27 19.63 -0.30 -16.10
N SER A 28 18.30 -0.29 -16.06
CA SER A 28 17.50 -1.45 -16.45
C SER A 28 17.37 -1.56 -17.97
N ASP A 29 17.53 -2.78 -18.47
CA ASP A 29 17.38 -3.10 -19.89
C ASP A 29 15.89 -3.10 -20.31
N VAL A 30 15.03 -3.59 -19.44
CA VAL A 30 13.58 -3.67 -19.64
C VAL A 30 12.87 -3.23 -18.36
N ASN A 31 11.94 -2.29 -18.48
CA ASN A 31 11.11 -1.79 -17.39
C ASN A 31 9.70 -2.38 -17.47
N LEU A 32 9.24 -2.95 -16.35
CA LEU A 32 7.93 -3.60 -16.20
C LEU A 32 7.10 -2.79 -15.20
N CYS A 33 6.20 -1.97 -15.75
CA CYS A 33 5.36 -1.05 -15.00
C CYS A 33 4.08 -1.73 -14.53
N TYR A 34 3.55 -1.27 -13.39
CA TYR A 34 2.26 -1.73 -12.90
C TYR A 34 1.08 -1.03 -13.60
N SER A 35 1.29 0.23 -14.03
CA SER A 35 0.23 1.05 -14.62
C SER A 35 0.70 1.83 -15.85
N GLU A 36 -0.26 2.33 -16.62
CA GLU A 36 0.00 3.29 -17.70
C GLU A 36 0.58 4.60 -17.19
N HIS A 37 0.21 5.02 -16.00
CA HIS A 37 0.76 6.20 -15.36
C HIS A 37 2.28 6.05 -15.16
N ALA A 38 2.70 4.92 -14.59
CA ALA A 38 4.10 4.60 -14.39
C ALA A 38 4.88 4.52 -15.71
N ARG A 39 4.29 3.91 -16.76
CA ARG A 39 4.90 3.86 -18.09
C ARG A 39 5.09 5.24 -18.70
N ARG A 40 4.07 6.09 -18.67
CA ARG A 40 4.16 7.47 -19.19
C ARG A 40 5.25 8.26 -18.50
N TYR A 41 5.33 8.14 -17.17
CA TYR A 41 6.37 8.79 -16.38
C TYR A 41 7.79 8.38 -16.86
N LEU A 42 8.04 7.08 -17.07
CA LEU A 42 9.34 6.61 -17.56
C LEU A 42 9.64 7.11 -18.99
N MET A 43 8.63 7.17 -19.85
CA MET A 43 8.80 7.71 -21.21
C MET A 43 9.15 9.20 -21.17
N GLU A 44 8.52 9.99 -20.30
CA GLU A 44 8.83 11.40 -20.07
C GLU A 44 10.27 11.58 -19.53
N CYS A 45 10.79 10.60 -18.77
CA CYS A 45 12.19 10.56 -18.35
C CYS A 45 13.17 10.15 -19.47
N GLY A 46 12.69 9.94 -20.69
CA GLY A 46 13.52 9.59 -21.85
C GLY A 46 13.88 8.11 -21.95
N LEU A 47 13.23 7.23 -21.17
CA LEU A 47 13.46 5.80 -21.27
C LEU A 47 12.77 5.20 -22.51
N PRO A 48 13.37 4.19 -23.15
CA PRO A 48 12.86 3.67 -24.42
C PRO A 48 11.52 2.95 -24.26
N LYS A 49 10.49 3.43 -24.99
CA LYS A 49 9.14 2.86 -24.97
C LYS A 49 9.10 1.40 -25.43
N GLU A 50 10.00 1.01 -26.31
CA GLU A 50 10.10 -0.34 -26.87
C GLU A 50 10.49 -1.39 -25.82
N ARG A 51 11.02 -0.93 -24.69
CA ARG A 51 11.46 -1.77 -23.57
C ARG A 51 10.79 -1.42 -22.25
N THR A 52 9.63 -0.75 -22.36
CA THR A 52 8.82 -0.34 -21.19
C THR A 52 7.40 -0.90 -21.34
N TYR A 53 7.09 -1.94 -20.57
CA TYR A 53 5.85 -2.69 -20.66
C TYR A 53 4.96 -2.47 -19.45
N VAL A 54 3.64 -2.51 -19.63
CA VAL A 54 2.68 -2.55 -18.54
C VAL A 54 2.27 -3.99 -18.30
N THR A 55 2.67 -4.55 -17.17
CA THR A 55 2.33 -5.92 -16.77
C THR A 55 1.18 -5.98 -15.78
N GLY A 56 0.98 -4.91 -15.02
CA GLY A 56 0.19 -4.90 -13.81
C GLY A 56 1.01 -5.28 -12.58
N SER A 57 0.42 -5.08 -11.40
CA SER A 57 1.00 -5.52 -10.13
C SER A 57 0.72 -7.01 -9.88
N PRO A 58 1.70 -7.78 -9.39
CA PRO A 58 1.47 -9.17 -9.00
C PRO A 58 0.62 -9.31 -7.73
N MET A 59 0.33 -8.22 -7.03
CA MET A 59 -0.44 -8.24 -5.78
C MET A 59 -1.83 -8.85 -5.99
N ALA A 60 -2.50 -8.52 -7.10
CA ALA A 60 -3.82 -9.06 -7.41
C ALA A 60 -3.83 -10.60 -7.50
N GLU A 61 -2.83 -11.20 -8.13
CA GLU A 61 -2.70 -12.67 -8.20
C GLU A 61 -2.55 -13.29 -6.80
N VAL A 62 -1.74 -12.67 -5.95
CA VAL A 62 -1.50 -13.17 -4.58
C VAL A 62 -2.76 -13.05 -3.74
N LEU A 63 -3.45 -11.91 -3.80
CA LEU A 63 -4.69 -11.69 -3.06
C LEU A 63 -5.81 -12.61 -3.54
N HIS A 64 -5.99 -12.75 -4.86
CA HIS A 64 -7.00 -13.63 -5.45
C HIS A 64 -6.78 -15.10 -5.06
N ALA A 65 -5.54 -15.59 -5.14
CA ALA A 65 -5.18 -16.97 -4.78
C ALA A 65 -5.40 -17.29 -3.29
N ASN A 66 -5.61 -16.30 -2.45
CA ASN A 66 -5.81 -16.49 -1.01
C ASN A 66 -7.15 -15.94 -0.50
N LEU A 67 -8.04 -15.48 -1.37
CA LEU A 67 -9.31 -14.83 -0.97
C LEU A 67 -10.16 -15.72 -0.07
N ASP A 68 -10.34 -17.01 -0.44
CA ASP A 68 -11.08 -17.98 0.36
C ASP A 68 -10.45 -18.20 1.74
N LYS A 69 -9.12 -18.14 1.83
CA LYS A 69 -8.38 -18.29 3.10
C LYS A 69 -8.54 -17.06 3.99
N PHE A 70 -8.64 -15.87 3.39
CA PHE A 70 -8.97 -14.65 4.15
C PHE A 70 -10.35 -14.76 4.77
N GLU A 71 -11.35 -15.22 4.00
CA GLU A 71 -12.72 -15.41 4.48
C GLU A 71 -12.83 -16.48 5.55
N ALA A 72 -12.04 -17.55 5.43
CA ALA A 72 -12.01 -18.65 6.39
C ALA A 72 -11.25 -18.34 7.69
N SER A 73 -10.55 -17.19 7.78
CA SER A 73 -9.79 -16.84 8.98
C SER A 73 -10.69 -16.61 10.18
N ILE A 74 -10.31 -17.20 11.31
CA ILE A 74 -11.00 -17.04 12.61
C ILE A 74 -10.40 -15.91 13.46
N VAL A 75 -9.66 -15.00 12.84
CA VAL A 75 -8.91 -13.94 13.56
C VAL A 75 -9.83 -13.05 14.40
N HIS A 76 -11.03 -12.72 13.92
CA HIS A 76 -12.00 -11.93 14.68
C HIS A 76 -12.37 -12.61 15.99
N GLN A 77 -12.67 -13.91 15.94
CA GLN A 77 -12.98 -14.69 17.14
C GLN A 77 -11.78 -14.77 18.09
N ARG A 78 -10.59 -15.00 17.55
CA ARG A 78 -9.34 -15.10 18.32
C ARG A 78 -8.99 -13.81 19.05
N LEU A 79 -9.27 -12.65 18.43
CA LEU A 79 -8.98 -11.32 18.98
C LEU A 79 -10.17 -10.67 19.68
N GLY A 80 -11.34 -11.30 19.70
CA GLY A 80 -12.53 -10.73 20.31
C GLY A 80 -13.06 -9.48 19.56
N LEU A 81 -12.82 -9.38 18.26
CA LEU A 81 -13.23 -8.24 17.44
C LEU A 81 -14.54 -8.51 16.71
N THR A 82 -15.36 -7.49 16.58
CA THR A 82 -16.58 -7.53 15.78
C THR A 82 -16.35 -6.88 14.43
N LYS A 83 -16.74 -7.52 13.34
CA LYS A 83 -16.64 -6.98 11.98
C LYS A 83 -17.33 -5.62 11.88
N GLY A 84 -16.66 -4.67 11.26
CA GLY A 84 -17.15 -3.29 11.10
C GLY A 84 -17.09 -2.42 12.37
N GLN A 85 -16.58 -2.94 13.49
CA GLN A 85 -16.50 -2.23 14.77
C GLN A 85 -15.08 -2.12 15.31
N TYR A 86 -14.09 -1.96 14.44
CA TYR A 86 -12.71 -1.68 14.80
C TYR A 86 -12.00 -0.97 13.65
N ILE A 87 -11.00 -0.21 14.00
CA ILE A 87 -10.07 0.39 13.03
C ILE A 87 -8.81 -0.47 13.00
N LEU A 88 -8.34 -0.81 11.79
CA LEU A 88 -7.07 -1.50 11.60
C LEU A 88 -5.97 -0.46 11.32
N LEU A 89 -4.96 -0.41 12.19
CA LEU A 89 -3.83 0.49 12.06
C LEU A 89 -2.54 -0.28 11.76
N SER A 90 -1.79 0.18 10.75
CA SER A 90 -0.43 -0.26 10.47
C SER A 90 0.47 0.95 10.25
N ALA A 91 1.45 1.17 11.14
CA ALA A 91 2.38 2.29 11.10
C ALA A 91 3.78 1.78 11.45
N HIS A 92 4.67 1.73 10.45
CA HIS A 92 6.00 1.15 10.60
C HIS A 92 7.09 1.87 9.80
N ARG A 93 6.72 2.87 8.97
CA ARG A 93 7.68 3.62 8.17
C ARG A 93 8.54 4.54 9.04
N GLU A 94 9.82 4.58 8.67
CA GLU A 94 10.83 5.40 9.37
C GLU A 94 10.42 6.86 9.45
N GLU A 95 9.89 7.41 8.38
CA GLU A 95 9.43 8.80 8.31
C GLU A 95 8.37 9.16 9.34
N ASN A 96 7.54 8.18 9.75
CA ASN A 96 6.47 8.39 10.73
C ASN A 96 6.92 8.12 12.18
N ILE A 97 7.90 7.22 12.37
CA ILE A 97 8.23 6.72 13.70
C ILE A 97 9.62 7.13 14.20
N ASP A 98 10.54 7.59 13.35
CA ASP A 98 11.94 7.80 13.74
C ASP A 98 12.21 9.13 14.42
N THR A 99 11.46 10.18 14.09
CA THR A 99 11.57 11.47 14.80
C THR A 99 10.57 11.54 15.94
N ASP A 100 10.98 12.12 17.08
CA ASP A 100 10.09 12.28 18.24
C ASP A 100 8.85 13.10 17.90
N ARG A 101 9.01 14.12 17.07
CA ARG A 101 7.91 14.98 16.64
C ARG A 101 6.86 14.19 15.86
N ASN A 102 7.26 13.45 14.83
CA ASN A 102 6.33 12.70 13.99
C ASN A 102 5.69 11.55 14.77
N PHE A 103 6.47 10.90 15.64
CA PHE A 103 5.99 9.83 16.49
C PHE A 103 4.88 10.32 17.44
N VAL A 104 5.12 11.40 18.15
CA VAL A 104 4.13 12.00 19.06
C VAL A 104 2.91 12.49 18.29
N GLN A 105 3.11 13.14 17.14
CA GLN A 105 2.02 13.63 16.29
C GLN A 105 1.13 12.48 15.81
N LEU A 106 1.72 11.40 15.28
CA LEU A 106 0.99 10.22 14.83
C LEU A 106 0.15 9.59 15.95
N PHE A 107 0.77 9.30 17.10
CA PHE A 107 0.05 8.63 18.18
C PHE A 107 -0.93 9.53 18.93
N THR A 108 -0.73 10.85 18.88
CA THR A 108 -1.77 11.82 19.28
C THR A 108 -2.97 11.73 18.36
N ALA A 109 -2.75 11.64 17.04
CA ALA A 109 -3.83 11.45 16.08
C ALA A 109 -4.55 10.10 16.26
N VAL A 110 -3.82 9.04 16.59
CA VAL A 110 -4.39 7.70 16.89
C VAL A 110 -5.27 7.77 18.15
N ASN A 111 -4.83 8.43 19.21
CA ASN A 111 -5.64 8.62 20.42
C ASN A 111 -6.91 9.44 20.15
N ALA A 112 -6.80 10.52 19.36
CA ALA A 112 -7.95 11.34 18.96
C ALA A 112 -8.95 10.52 18.10
N MET A 113 -8.46 9.61 17.27
CA MET A 113 -9.31 8.70 16.50
C MET A 113 -10.02 7.69 17.41
N ALA A 114 -9.33 7.13 18.41
CA ALA A 114 -9.94 6.26 19.43
C ALA A 114 -11.06 6.96 20.20
N GLU A 115 -10.84 8.20 20.59
CA GLU A 115 -11.84 9.04 21.29
C GLU A 115 -13.05 9.34 20.38
N LYS A 116 -12.81 9.76 19.12
CA LYS A 116 -13.88 10.16 18.20
C LYS A 116 -14.81 9.01 17.84
N TYR A 117 -14.26 7.82 17.59
CA TYR A 117 -15.03 6.68 17.08
C TYR A 117 -15.48 5.70 18.16
N ASP A 118 -14.95 5.81 19.36
CA ASP A 118 -15.25 4.98 20.53
C ASP A 118 -15.28 3.47 20.22
N MET A 119 -14.25 3.00 19.51
CA MET A 119 -14.10 1.61 19.12
C MET A 119 -12.63 1.16 19.22
N PRO A 120 -12.38 -0.17 19.27
CA PRO A 120 -11.00 -0.69 19.26
C PRO A 120 -10.21 -0.25 18.03
N ILE A 121 -8.97 0.16 18.26
CA ILE A 121 -7.96 0.35 17.21
C ILE A 121 -6.96 -0.78 17.32
N LEU A 122 -7.04 -1.76 16.42
CA LEU A 122 -6.06 -2.83 16.37
C LEU A 122 -4.81 -2.34 15.65
N TYR A 123 -3.77 -2.10 16.40
CA TYR A 123 -2.49 -1.66 15.88
C TYR A 123 -1.57 -2.86 15.63
N SER A 124 -1.32 -3.21 14.37
CA SER A 124 -0.30 -4.18 13.96
C SER A 124 1.08 -3.55 14.20
N CYS A 125 1.57 -3.73 15.42
CA CYS A 125 2.72 -3.00 15.95
C CYS A 125 4.03 -3.73 15.67
N HIS A 126 4.85 -3.16 14.79
CA HIS A 126 6.20 -3.67 14.54
C HIS A 126 7.06 -3.58 15.82
N PRO A 127 7.99 -4.53 16.09
CA PRO A 127 8.83 -4.51 17.28
C PRO A 127 9.61 -3.20 17.50
N ARG A 128 10.02 -2.53 16.41
CA ARG A 128 10.67 -1.21 16.46
C ARG A 128 9.74 -0.15 17.05
N SER A 129 8.50 -0.09 16.59
CA SER A 129 7.50 0.86 17.09
C SER A 129 7.15 0.60 18.54
N ARG A 130 7.07 -0.67 18.95
CA ARG A 130 6.84 -1.06 20.34
C ARG A 130 7.95 -0.57 21.26
N LYS A 131 9.22 -0.84 20.90
CA LYS A 131 10.38 -0.35 21.66
C LYS A 131 10.37 1.17 21.78
N ARG A 132 9.92 1.88 20.76
CA ARG A 132 9.84 3.33 20.78
C ARG A 132 8.70 3.84 21.68
N LEU A 133 7.54 3.21 21.66
CA LEU A 133 6.45 3.50 22.61
C LEU A 133 6.92 3.37 24.06
N GLU A 134 7.63 2.28 24.37
CA GLU A 134 8.21 2.03 25.70
C GLU A 134 9.25 3.09 26.06
N ALA A 135 10.15 3.43 25.13
CA ALA A 135 11.22 4.39 25.36
C ALA A 135 10.73 5.84 25.56
N THR A 136 9.69 6.24 24.83
CA THR A 136 9.10 7.58 24.92
C THR A 136 8.14 7.72 26.09
N GLY A 137 7.65 6.60 26.66
CA GLY A 137 6.59 6.61 27.67
C GLY A 137 5.27 7.17 27.20
N PHE A 138 5.05 7.23 25.85
CA PHE A 138 3.80 7.74 25.29
C PHE A 138 2.62 6.87 25.70
N GLN A 139 1.57 7.49 26.23
CA GLN A 139 0.38 6.78 26.69
C GLN A 139 -0.63 6.65 25.53
N LEU A 140 -0.82 5.43 25.07
CA LEU A 140 -1.90 5.09 24.14
C LEU A 140 -3.24 5.07 24.88
N ASP A 141 -4.30 5.49 24.18
CA ASP A 141 -5.67 5.30 24.65
C ASP A 141 -5.95 3.81 24.92
N THR A 142 -6.75 3.50 25.92
CA THR A 142 -7.06 2.13 26.34
C THR A 142 -7.75 1.29 25.25
N ARG A 143 -8.35 1.93 24.27
CA ARG A 143 -8.96 1.28 23.09
C ARG A 143 -7.94 0.92 22.01
N VAL A 144 -6.69 1.39 22.11
CA VAL A 144 -5.62 1.04 21.16
C VAL A 144 -4.94 -0.26 21.61
N ILE A 145 -5.14 -1.31 20.85
CA ILE A 145 -4.60 -2.65 21.10
C ILE A 145 -3.31 -2.83 20.29
N ALA A 146 -2.16 -2.62 20.91
CA ALA A 146 -0.87 -2.86 20.27
C ALA A 146 -0.57 -4.36 20.19
N HIS A 147 -0.92 -4.96 19.05
CA HIS A 147 -0.73 -6.38 18.75
C HIS A 147 0.59 -6.61 18.02
N GLU A 148 1.20 -7.77 18.17
CA GLU A 148 2.31 -8.18 17.32
C GLU A 148 1.93 -8.18 15.83
N PRO A 149 2.91 -8.09 14.90
CA PRO A 149 2.60 -8.10 13.48
C PRO A 149 1.73 -9.30 13.10
N LEU A 150 0.63 -9.01 12.42
CA LEU A 150 -0.31 -10.02 11.98
C LEU A 150 0.22 -10.76 10.76
N GLY A 151 -0.06 -12.06 10.66
CA GLY A 151 0.21 -12.83 9.47
C GLY A 151 -0.65 -12.37 8.27
N PHE A 152 -0.18 -12.63 7.06
CA PHE A 152 -0.80 -12.18 5.82
C PHE A 152 -2.30 -12.53 5.71
N LEU A 153 -2.70 -13.75 6.07
CA LEU A 153 -4.10 -14.18 5.98
C LEU A 153 -4.99 -13.42 6.97
N ASP A 154 -4.55 -13.30 8.20
CA ASP A 154 -5.29 -12.63 9.26
C ASP A 154 -5.38 -11.12 9.02
N TYR A 155 -4.28 -10.51 8.56
CA TYR A 155 -4.27 -9.08 8.24
C TYR A 155 -5.28 -8.74 7.13
N ASN A 156 -5.30 -9.50 6.04
CA ASN A 156 -6.24 -9.27 4.96
C ASN A 156 -7.69 -9.58 5.35
N CYS A 157 -7.92 -10.59 6.18
CA CYS A 157 -9.24 -10.84 6.76
C CYS A 157 -9.74 -9.64 7.58
N LEU A 158 -8.87 -9.09 8.43
CA LEU A 158 -9.20 -7.91 9.23
C LEU A 158 -9.39 -6.67 8.36
N GLN A 159 -8.55 -6.49 7.33
CA GLN A 159 -8.63 -5.37 6.39
C GLN A 159 -9.98 -5.32 5.66
N MET A 160 -10.45 -6.45 5.13
CA MET A 160 -11.76 -6.56 4.44
C MET A 160 -12.96 -6.23 5.33
N ASN A 161 -12.81 -6.36 6.65
CA ASN A 161 -13.91 -6.27 7.60
C ASN A 161 -13.75 -5.13 8.60
N ALA A 162 -12.78 -4.23 8.40
CA ALA A 162 -12.55 -3.09 9.28
C ALA A 162 -13.60 -1.98 9.06
N PHE A 163 -13.89 -1.20 10.10
CA PHE A 163 -14.60 0.08 9.98
C PHE A 163 -13.79 1.06 9.11
N ALA A 164 -12.48 1.11 9.30
CA ALA A 164 -11.53 1.83 8.46
C ALA A 164 -10.14 1.17 8.58
N VAL A 165 -9.36 1.27 7.52
CA VAL A 165 -7.94 0.85 7.48
C VAL A 165 -7.08 2.10 7.38
N VAL A 166 -6.20 2.28 8.36
CA VAL A 166 -5.25 3.39 8.41
C VAL A 166 -3.84 2.82 8.33
N SER A 167 -3.09 3.16 7.27
CA SER A 167 -1.80 2.50 7.04
C SER A 167 -0.80 3.41 6.33
N ASP A 168 0.50 3.22 6.64
CA ASP A 168 1.62 3.78 5.88
C ASP A 168 2.21 2.81 4.84
N SER A 169 1.58 1.65 4.65
CA SER A 169 2.00 0.68 3.65
C SER A 169 1.91 1.23 2.23
N GLY A 170 2.95 1.01 1.44
CA GLY A 170 2.95 1.35 0.01
C GLY A 170 1.98 0.50 -0.82
N THR A 171 1.53 -0.66 -0.32
CA THR A 171 0.62 -1.57 -1.02
C THR A 171 -0.85 -1.31 -0.73
N LEU A 172 -1.17 -0.48 0.28
CA LEU A 172 -2.57 -0.14 0.60
C LEU A 172 -3.40 0.29 -0.62
N PRO A 173 -2.90 1.13 -1.55
CA PRO A 173 -3.65 1.50 -2.75
C PRO A 173 -3.95 0.34 -3.69
N GLU A 174 -3.02 -0.63 -3.80
CA GLU A 174 -3.21 -1.83 -4.61
C GLU A 174 -4.25 -2.76 -3.98
N GLU A 175 -4.13 -2.98 -2.67
CA GLU A 175 -5.06 -3.79 -1.87
C GLU A 175 -6.47 -3.21 -1.92
N SER A 176 -6.61 -1.90 -1.68
CA SER A 176 -7.90 -1.20 -1.75
C SER A 176 -8.54 -1.33 -3.12
N SER A 177 -7.77 -1.14 -4.20
CA SER A 177 -8.25 -1.31 -5.57
C SER A 177 -8.67 -2.76 -5.87
N PHE A 178 -7.89 -3.75 -5.42
CA PHE A 178 -8.21 -5.15 -5.58
C PHE A 178 -9.51 -5.52 -4.85
N PHE A 179 -9.62 -5.20 -3.56
CA PHE A 179 -10.81 -5.55 -2.78
C PHE A 179 -12.07 -4.84 -3.29
N LEU A 180 -11.94 -3.63 -3.81
CA LEU A 180 -13.03 -2.97 -4.53
C LEU A 180 -13.47 -3.79 -5.77
N SER A 181 -12.54 -4.33 -6.54
CA SER A 181 -12.84 -5.11 -7.75
C SER A 181 -13.57 -6.43 -7.49
N VAL A 182 -13.37 -7.02 -6.31
CA VAL A 182 -14.04 -8.27 -5.90
C VAL A 182 -15.27 -8.05 -5.01
N GLY A 183 -15.76 -6.80 -4.96
CA GLY A 183 -16.98 -6.45 -4.21
C GLY A 183 -16.82 -6.44 -2.69
N LYS A 184 -15.60 -6.26 -2.19
CA LYS A 184 -15.25 -6.20 -0.76
C LYS A 184 -14.51 -4.89 -0.40
N PRO A 185 -15.03 -3.72 -0.79
CA PRO A 185 -14.38 -2.45 -0.53
C PRO A 185 -14.27 -2.18 0.97
N PHE A 186 -13.23 -1.50 1.37
CA PHE A 186 -13.05 -0.99 2.72
C PHE A 186 -12.58 0.48 2.69
N PRO A 187 -12.90 1.30 3.71
CA PRO A 187 -12.37 2.66 3.82
C PRO A 187 -10.87 2.63 4.03
N ALA A 188 -10.11 3.09 3.04
CA ALA A 188 -8.65 3.09 3.04
C ALA A 188 -8.09 4.49 3.23
N VAL A 189 -7.28 4.69 4.26
CA VAL A 189 -6.61 5.96 4.58
C VAL A 189 -5.11 5.74 4.72
N SER A 190 -4.34 6.46 3.92
CA SER A 190 -2.88 6.42 3.97
C SER A 190 -2.34 7.55 4.84
N ILE A 191 -1.59 7.19 5.87
CA ILE A 191 -0.90 8.14 6.77
C ILE A 191 0.49 8.52 6.24
N ARG A 192 0.57 8.80 4.95
CA ARG A 192 1.77 9.25 4.25
C ARG A 192 1.58 10.68 3.74
N THR A 193 2.67 11.37 3.43
CA THR A 193 2.67 12.71 2.83
C THR A 193 2.83 12.67 1.31
N SER A 194 3.14 11.49 0.77
CA SER A 194 3.32 11.25 -0.67
C SER A 194 2.95 9.81 -1.02
N THR A 195 2.70 9.56 -2.30
CA THR A 195 2.42 8.20 -2.80
C THR A 195 3.16 7.95 -4.10
N GLU A 196 3.59 6.71 -4.29
CA GLU A 196 4.14 6.22 -5.56
C GLU A 196 3.04 5.69 -6.50
N ARG A 197 1.77 5.80 -6.10
CA ARG A 197 0.60 5.23 -6.79
C ARG A 197 -0.49 6.29 -6.98
N PRO A 198 -0.18 7.40 -7.68
CA PRO A 198 -1.14 8.48 -7.85
C PRO A 198 -2.38 8.07 -8.64
N GLU A 199 -2.29 7.06 -9.50
CA GLU A 199 -3.42 6.50 -10.24
C GLU A 199 -4.51 5.91 -9.34
N ALA A 200 -4.17 5.48 -8.14
CA ALA A 200 -5.17 5.01 -7.18
C ALA A 200 -5.89 6.18 -6.47
N LEU A 201 -5.25 7.36 -6.38
CA LEU A 201 -5.94 8.60 -5.99
C LEU A 201 -6.89 9.07 -7.08
N ASP A 202 -6.44 9.08 -8.35
CA ASP A 202 -7.29 9.40 -9.50
C ASP A 202 -8.53 8.50 -9.55
N ALA A 203 -8.35 7.24 -9.21
CA ALA A 203 -9.42 6.25 -9.16
C ALA A 203 -10.30 6.32 -7.90
N GLY A 204 -9.92 7.12 -6.89
CA GLY A 204 -10.66 7.25 -5.63
C GLY A 204 -10.60 6.01 -4.72
N CYS A 205 -9.55 5.19 -4.84
CA CYS A 205 -9.44 3.96 -4.06
C CYS A 205 -9.07 4.20 -2.60
N PHE A 206 -8.42 5.31 -2.27
CA PHE A 206 -7.97 5.63 -0.92
C PHE A 206 -7.86 7.14 -0.70
N VAL A 207 -7.71 7.55 0.55
CA VAL A 207 -7.47 8.95 0.94
C VAL A 207 -6.06 9.10 1.49
N LEU A 208 -5.32 10.11 1.05
CA LEU A 208 -3.98 10.45 1.57
C LEU A 208 -4.12 11.53 2.65
N ALA A 209 -3.80 11.19 3.90
CA ALA A 209 -4.07 12.05 5.07
C ALA A 209 -2.82 12.67 5.72
N GLY A 210 -1.67 12.00 5.67
CA GLY A 210 -0.56 12.33 6.56
C GLY A 210 -0.80 11.89 8.01
N ILE A 211 -0.07 12.49 8.95
CA ILE A 211 -0.07 12.10 10.37
C ILE A 211 -0.66 13.17 11.30
N ASP A 212 -1.19 14.25 10.76
CA ASP A 212 -1.85 15.31 11.52
C ASP A 212 -3.24 14.84 11.97
N ALA A 213 -3.61 15.16 13.25
CA ALA A 213 -4.84 14.64 13.83
C ALA A 213 -6.10 15.11 13.08
N ASP A 214 -6.19 16.40 12.77
CA ASP A 214 -7.37 16.96 12.11
C ASP A 214 -7.50 16.38 10.68
N SER A 215 -6.39 16.32 9.95
CA SER A 215 -6.34 15.76 8.60
C SER A 215 -6.68 14.27 8.60
N LEU A 216 -6.17 13.50 9.58
CA LEU A 216 -6.46 12.07 9.69
C LEU A 216 -7.94 11.81 10.02
N LEU A 217 -8.51 12.55 10.98
CA LEU A 217 -9.91 12.40 11.35
C LEU A 217 -10.85 12.76 10.20
N GLN A 218 -10.56 13.83 9.45
CA GLN A 218 -11.32 14.21 8.25
C GLN A 218 -11.22 13.14 7.15
N ALA A 219 -10.02 12.60 6.93
CA ALA A 219 -9.80 11.55 5.92
C ALA A 219 -10.54 10.25 6.25
N VAL A 220 -10.54 9.82 7.51
CA VAL A 220 -11.31 8.65 7.95
C VAL A 220 -12.80 8.90 7.81
N GLU A 221 -13.29 10.08 8.21
CA GLU A 221 -14.71 10.45 8.08
C GLU A 221 -15.14 10.45 6.60
N MET A 222 -14.31 11.02 5.71
CA MET A 222 -14.56 11.01 4.26
C MET A 222 -14.61 9.57 3.72
N ALA A 223 -13.61 8.74 4.00
CA ALA A 223 -13.52 7.38 3.49
C ALA A 223 -14.70 6.51 3.96
N VAL A 224 -15.07 6.63 5.24
CA VAL A 224 -16.25 5.94 5.82
C VAL A 224 -17.56 6.48 5.24
N GLY A 225 -17.64 7.80 5.04
CA GLY A 225 -18.80 8.45 4.42
C GLY A 225 -19.03 7.98 2.98
N MET A 226 -17.96 7.87 2.19
CA MET A 226 -18.01 7.34 0.82
C MET A 226 -18.51 5.89 0.80
N GLN A 227 -18.04 5.05 1.71
CA GLN A 227 -18.51 3.67 1.81
C GLN A 227 -20.00 3.60 2.17
N ARG A 228 -20.44 4.40 3.14
CA ARG A 228 -21.87 4.44 3.54
C ARG A 228 -22.79 4.94 2.43
N ALA A 229 -22.30 5.84 1.60
CA ALA A 229 -23.01 6.37 0.44
C ALA A 229 -22.91 5.47 -0.81
N GLU A 230 -22.20 4.33 -0.71
CA GLU A 230 -21.88 3.45 -1.85
C GLU A 230 -21.18 4.19 -3.01
N CYS A 231 -20.49 5.27 -2.67
CA CYS A 231 -19.72 6.08 -3.61
C CYS A 231 -18.25 5.63 -3.64
N PHE A 232 -18.03 4.40 -4.06
CA PHE A 232 -16.70 3.85 -4.21
C PHE A 232 -16.00 4.44 -5.43
N GLY A 233 -14.66 4.46 -5.38
CA GLY A 233 -13.85 4.72 -6.55
C GLY A 233 -13.99 3.62 -7.61
N THR A 234 -13.13 3.66 -8.60
CA THR A 234 -13.05 2.63 -9.63
C THR A 234 -11.77 1.80 -9.45
N PRO A 235 -11.83 0.47 -9.66
CA PRO A 235 -10.62 -0.34 -9.61
C PRO A 235 -9.58 0.09 -10.65
N VAL A 236 -8.32 0.20 -10.25
CA VAL A 236 -7.20 0.50 -11.16
C VAL A 236 -6.86 -0.75 -11.95
N ALA A 237 -6.92 -0.68 -13.27
CA ALA A 237 -6.71 -1.84 -14.16
C ALA A 237 -5.36 -2.56 -13.90
N GLY A 238 -4.31 -1.81 -13.57
CA GLY A 238 -3.00 -2.38 -13.25
C GLY A 238 -2.95 -3.11 -11.91
N TYR A 239 -3.88 -2.83 -11.00
CA TYR A 239 -3.93 -3.43 -9.65
C TYR A 239 -4.97 -4.55 -9.53
N THR A 240 -5.65 -4.84 -10.63
CA THR A 240 -6.60 -5.95 -10.75
C THR A 240 -6.18 -6.91 -11.88
N ALA A 241 -5.00 -6.69 -12.44
CA ALA A 241 -4.50 -7.48 -13.57
C ALA A 241 -4.20 -8.92 -13.13
N GLU A 242 -4.68 -9.86 -13.91
CA GLU A 242 -4.37 -11.28 -13.74
C GLU A 242 -3.23 -11.74 -14.65
N ASN A 243 -2.66 -12.90 -14.33
CA ASN A 243 -1.55 -13.52 -15.08
C ASN A 243 -0.31 -12.63 -15.24
N VAL A 244 -0.04 -11.77 -14.25
CA VAL A 244 1.12 -10.86 -14.26
C VAL A 244 2.42 -11.65 -14.26
N SER A 245 2.53 -12.69 -13.43
CA SER A 245 3.68 -13.59 -13.38
C SER A 245 3.99 -14.22 -14.73
N MET A 246 2.98 -14.67 -15.45
CA MET A 246 3.12 -15.24 -16.80
C MET A 246 3.47 -14.20 -17.86
N LYS A 247 2.93 -12.98 -17.75
CA LYS A 247 3.33 -11.85 -18.63
C LYS A 247 4.82 -11.55 -18.46
N VAL A 248 5.28 -11.45 -17.21
CA VAL A 248 6.69 -11.19 -16.87
C VAL A 248 7.59 -12.29 -17.42
N ALA A 249 7.25 -13.57 -17.19
CA ALA A 249 8.02 -14.71 -17.71
C ALA A 249 8.14 -14.69 -19.23
N ARG A 250 7.05 -14.41 -19.95
CA ARG A 250 7.04 -14.29 -21.42
C ARG A 250 7.91 -13.13 -21.91
N ILE A 251 7.87 -11.98 -21.24
CA ILE A 251 8.71 -10.83 -21.59
C ILE A 251 10.18 -11.18 -21.40
N ILE A 252 10.55 -11.79 -20.27
CA ILE A 252 11.94 -12.22 -20.01
C ILE A 252 12.39 -13.19 -21.11
N GLN A 253 11.59 -14.21 -21.41
CA GLN A 253 11.90 -15.19 -22.45
C GLN A 253 12.08 -14.53 -23.83
N SER A 254 11.21 -13.57 -24.18
CA SER A 254 11.26 -12.87 -25.47
C SER A 254 12.43 -11.93 -25.59
N TYR A 255 12.74 -11.19 -24.52
CA TYR A 255 13.68 -10.06 -24.58
C TYR A 255 15.11 -10.40 -24.21
N THR A 256 15.38 -11.51 -23.55
CA THR A 256 16.75 -11.87 -23.14
C THR A 256 17.70 -11.93 -24.33
N GLY A 257 17.32 -12.58 -25.43
CA GLY A 257 18.13 -12.64 -26.64
C GLY A 257 18.28 -11.28 -27.33
N ILE A 258 17.21 -10.49 -27.37
CA ILE A 258 17.21 -9.14 -27.97
C ILE A 258 18.17 -8.22 -27.19
N VAL A 259 18.05 -8.19 -25.86
CA VAL A 259 18.92 -7.37 -24.99
C VAL A 259 20.38 -7.81 -25.13
N ASN A 260 20.65 -9.10 -25.10
CA ASN A 260 22.02 -9.60 -25.28
C ASN A 260 22.62 -9.13 -26.61
N LYS A 261 21.88 -9.21 -27.72
CA LYS A 261 22.33 -8.82 -29.05
C LYS A 261 22.42 -7.30 -29.22
N MET A 262 21.32 -6.59 -28.89
CA MET A 262 21.17 -5.17 -29.27
C MET A 262 21.78 -4.21 -28.25
N VAL A 263 21.78 -4.57 -26.97
CA VAL A 263 22.28 -3.72 -25.87
C VAL A 263 23.69 -4.14 -25.47
N TRP A 264 23.88 -5.41 -25.13
CA TRP A 264 25.14 -5.93 -24.62
C TRP A 264 26.10 -6.38 -25.70
N ARG A 265 25.67 -6.38 -27.00
CA ARG A 265 26.49 -6.75 -28.16
C ARG A 265 27.21 -8.10 -27.99
N LYS A 266 26.57 -9.01 -27.25
CA LYS A 266 27.09 -10.38 -27.11
C LYS A 266 26.89 -11.09 -28.44
N ASN A 267 27.99 -11.50 -29.06
CA ASN A 267 27.96 -12.40 -30.23
C ASN A 267 27.50 -13.76 -29.71
N GLY A 268 26.39 -14.24 -30.22
CA GLY A 268 25.90 -15.59 -29.94
C GLY A 268 26.70 -16.65 -30.63
#